data_7f6eac534a0a330292c04f3f13266386
#
_entry.id   7f6eac534a0a330292c04f3f13266386
#
_cell.length_a   1.000
_cell.length_b   1.000
_cell.length_c   1.000
_cell.angle_alpha   90.00
_cell.angle_beta   90.00
_cell.angle_gamma   90.00
#
_symmetry.space_group_name_H-M   'P 1'
#
loop_
_entity.id
_entity.type
_entity.pdbx_description
1 polymer ?
#
loop_
_entity_poly.entity_id
_entity_poly.type
_entity_poly.pdbx_seq_one_letter_code
_entity_poly.pdbx_strand_id
1 'polypeptide(L)'
;MDWYIVIKTINGRRYRYRQKTWRENGRVRTRSEYIGPAGDACPEPKHPDLDGASTLPLPFAATNFDSKLVQDALEVLTDKTKNLTSWEQSWQDERRGKRNLVVRNAVVETLIASLNVRRTYRNAGPYYRPLTDEINTPPMSRFINRFYESATEAYYSILLHELVHWTKSAARTGRLKEDREDGYAREELVAELGAVALAKHLGIASDNLAMHSTYFQIWLSRVEDREESLAYAKYQAERAARYILERGIIS
;
A
#
# COMPACT_ATOMS: atom_id res chain seq x y z
N MET A 1 13.03 21.07 27.08
CA MET A 1 14.04 20.16 26.49
C MET A 1 13.82 20.13 25.00
N ASP A 2 14.84 20.54 24.24
CA ASP A 2 14.69 20.82 22.83
C ASP A 2 15.11 19.61 21.97
N TRP A 3 14.55 19.56 20.77
CA TRP A 3 14.93 18.60 19.76
C TRP A 3 16.27 19.03 19.14
N TYR A 4 17.19 18.10 18.97
CA TYR A 4 18.44 18.33 18.25
C TYR A 4 18.60 17.34 17.10
N ILE A 5 19.38 17.71 16.09
CA ILE A 5 19.61 16.89 14.91
C ILE A 5 20.84 16.01 15.14
N VAL A 6 20.69 14.72 14.85
CA VAL A 6 21.79 13.74 14.83
C VAL A 6 21.89 13.08 13.47
N ILE A 7 23.10 12.74 13.07
CA ILE A 7 23.37 11.97 11.86
C ILE A 7 23.72 10.55 12.30
N LYS A 8 22.99 9.56 11.80
CA LYS A 8 23.25 8.14 12.02
C LYS A 8 23.71 7.50 10.73
N THR A 9 24.76 6.68 10.80
CA THR A 9 25.20 5.85 9.67
C THR A 9 24.61 4.46 9.82
N ILE A 10 23.83 4.03 8.84
CA ILE A 10 23.19 2.71 8.79
C ILE A 10 23.55 2.09 7.45
N ASN A 11 24.21 0.94 7.48
CA ASN A 11 24.67 0.24 6.27
C ASN A 11 25.50 1.14 5.31
N GLY A 12 26.42 1.94 5.87
CA GLY A 12 27.28 2.85 5.11
C GLY A 12 26.63 4.13 4.60
N ARG A 13 25.34 4.35 4.86
CA ARG A 13 24.61 5.55 4.44
C ARG A 13 24.30 6.44 5.63
N ARG A 14 24.38 7.75 5.43
CA ARG A 14 24.16 8.75 6.47
C ARG A 14 22.72 9.26 6.42
N TYR A 15 22.07 9.34 7.59
CA TYR A 15 20.69 9.77 7.75
C TYR A 15 20.56 10.82 8.84
N ARG A 16 19.71 11.80 8.65
CA ARG A 16 19.37 12.82 9.65
C ARG A 16 18.17 12.36 10.47
N TYR A 17 18.30 12.49 11.77
CA TYR A 17 17.23 12.26 12.74
C TYR A 17 17.10 13.50 13.61
N ARG A 18 15.89 13.89 13.99
CA ARG A 18 15.70 14.71 15.16
C ARG A 18 15.60 13.81 16.39
N GLN A 19 16.27 14.18 17.46
CA GLN A 19 16.37 13.39 18.66
C GLN A 19 16.07 14.26 19.87
N LYS A 20 15.35 13.70 20.85
CA LYS A 20 15.08 14.31 22.14
C LYS A 20 15.45 13.30 23.21
N THR A 21 16.20 13.74 24.20
CA THR A 21 16.62 12.90 25.33
C THR A 21 16.14 13.52 26.62
N TRP A 22 15.55 12.71 27.51
CA TRP A 22 15.09 13.14 28.82
C TRP A 22 15.40 12.08 29.87
N ARG A 23 15.30 12.45 31.14
CA ARG A 23 15.39 11.50 32.25
C ARG A 23 14.00 11.25 32.80
N GLU A 24 13.69 9.97 32.99
CA GLU A 24 12.45 9.49 33.56
C GLU A 24 12.80 8.39 34.58
N ASN A 25 12.41 8.58 35.84
CA ASN A 25 12.69 7.64 36.93
C ASN A 25 14.19 7.25 37.03
N GLY A 26 15.09 8.25 36.91
CA GLY A 26 16.54 8.06 36.98
C GLY A 26 17.17 7.42 35.73
N ARG A 27 16.38 7.02 34.74
CA ARG A 27 16.86 6.43 33.48
C ARG A 27 16.79 7.43 32.32
N VAL A 28 17.80 7.38 31.47
CA VAL A 28 17.83 8.18 30.24
C VAL A 28 16.90 7.56 29.21
N ARG A 29 15.95 8.33 28.72
CA ARG A 29 15.07 7.99 27.59
C ARG A 29 15.44 8.82 26.37
N THR A 30 15.40 8.20 25.21
CA THR A 30 15.70 8.88 23.94
C THR A 30 14.62 8.54 22.93
N ARG A 31 14.08 9.56 22.30
CA ARG A 31 13.18 9.43 21.14
C ARG A 31 13.87 9.99 19.91
N SER A 32 13.89 9.22 18.84
CA SER A 32 14.50 9.61 17.58
C SER A 32 13.45 9.53 16.49
N GLU A 33 13.36 10.58 15.67
CA GLU A 33 12.48 10.64 14.52
C GLU A 33 13.32 10.90 13.26
N TYR A 34 13.08 10.10 12.24
CA TYR A 34 13.78 10.21 10.97
C TYR A 34 13.36 11.48 10.22
N ILE A 35 14.34 12.25 9.72
CA ILE A 35 14.09 13.47 8.94
C ILE A 35 14.37 13.25 7.46
N GLY A 36 15.43 12.51 7.13
CA GLY A 36 15.85 12.31 5.74
C GLY A 36 17.30 11.84 5.61
N PRO A 37 17.79 11.59 4.40
CA PRO A 37 19.21 11.29 4.15
C PRO A 37 20.08 12.50 4.49
N ALA A 38 21.30 12.24 4.99
CA ALA A 38 22.31 13.25 5.27
C ALA A 38 23.46 13.08 4.29
N GLY A 39 23.47 13.88 3.24
CA GLY A 39 24.50 13.86 2.19
C GLY A 39 23.89 13.96 0.80
N ASP A 40 24.71 14.38 -0.15
CA ASP A 40 24.33 14.66 -1.52
C ASP A 40 23.50 13.57 -2.16
N ALA A 41 22.64 13.97 -3.09
CA ALA A 41 21.62 13.18 -3.74
C ALA A 41 21.99 11.70 -3.86
N CYS A 42 21.18 10.84 -3.23
CA CYS A 42 21.23 9.42 -3.51
C CYS A 42 21.13 9.28 -5.05
N PRO A 43 22.09 8.65 -5.73
CA PRO A 43 21.91 8.37 -7.14
C PRO A 43 20.59 7.61 -7.25
N GLU A 44 19.70 8.09 -8.12
CA GLU A 44 18.46 7.38 -8.43
C GLU A 44 18.84 5.93 -8.74
N PRO A 45 18.17 4.94 -8.12
CA PRO A 45 18.36 3.58 -8.56
C PRO A 45 18.03 3.59 -10.04
N LYS A 46 19.02 3.29 -10.89
CA LYS A 46 18.78 3.04 -12.31
C LYS A 46 17.65 2.02 -12.34
N HIS A 47 16.51 2.44 -12.88
CA HIS A 47 15.44 1.51 -13.17
C HIS A 47 16.07 0.38 -13.98
N PRO A 48 15.92 -0.89 -13.61
CA PRO A 48 16.27 -1.95 -14.53
C PRO A 48 15.49 -1.64 -15.80
N ASP A 49 16.22 -1.47 -16.90
CA ASP A 49 15.83 -0.95 -18.18
C ASP A 49 14.36 -1.24 -18.52
N LEU A 50 13.53 -0.18 -18.42
CA LEU A 50 12.26 -0.13 -19.12
C LEU A 50 12.48 0.27 -20.61
N ASP A 51 13.71 0.13 -21.09
CA ASP A 51 14.08 0.32 -22.49
C ASP A 51 13.43 -0.78 -23.34
N GLY A 52 12.14 -0.69 -23.52
CA GLY A 52 11.32 -1.62 -24.26
C GLY A 52 9.88 -1.72 -23.79
N ALA A 53 9.47 -1.05 -22.72
CA ALA A 53 8.06 -0.88 -22.42
C ALA A 53 7.47 0.02 -23.51
N SER A 54 7.07 -0.64 -24.61
CA SER A 54 6.19 -0.03 -25.59
C SER A 54 5.08 0.69 -24.82
N THR A 55 4.90 1.98 -25.07
CA THR A 55 3.78 2.78 -24.58
C THR A 55 2.49 2.28 -25.26
N LEU A 56 2.13 1.04 -24.96
CA LEU A 56 0.84 0.52 -25.39
C LEU A 56 -0.21 1.25 -24.56
N PRO A 57 -1.18 1.92 -25.19
CA PRO A 57 -2.29 2.49 -24.46
C PRO A 57 -2.95 1.38 -23.64
N LEU A 58 -3.31 1.70 -22.39
CA LEU A 58 -4.06 0.76 -21.58
C LEU A 58 -5.29 0.29 -22.37
N PRO A 59 -5.59 -1.01 -22.38
CA PRO A 59 -6.79 -1.47 -23.05
C PRO A 59 -7.99 -0.69 -22.51
N PHE A 60 -8.89 -0.27 -23.38
CA PHE A 60 -10.07 0.55 -23.05
C PHE A 60 -10.85 0.03 -21.83
N ALA A 61 -10.91 -1.31 -21.67
CA ALA A 61 -11.50 -1.94 -20.50
C ALA A 61 -10.79 -1.60 -19.18
N ALA A 62 -9.49 -1.28 -19.20
CA ALA A 62 -8.76 -0.92 -17.97
C ALA A 62 -9.03 0.52 -17.50
N THR A 63 -9.67 1.34 -18.34
CA THR A 63 -9.92 2.76 -18.08
C THR A 63 -11.33 3.04 -17.59
N ASN A 64 -12.27 2.15 -17.88
CA ASN A 64 -13.68 2.31 -17.52
C ASN A 64 -13.98 1.54 -16.22
N PHE A 65 -13.72 2.20 -15.08
CA PHE A 65 -13.91 1.61 -13.77
C PHE A 65 -15.39 1.40 -13.43
N ASP A 66 -15.78 0.17 -13.17
CA ASP A 66 -17.10 -0.17 -12.68
C ASP A 66 -17.18 0.00 -11.15
N SER A 67 -17.92 1.00 -10.70
CA SER A 67 -18.16 1.27 -9.28
C SER A 67 -18.80 0.10 -8.53
N LYS A 68 -19.46 -0.81 -9.25
CA LYS A 68 -20.00 -2.03 -8.66
C LYS A 68 -18.91 -2.88 -8.01
N LEU A 69 -17.69 -2.87 -8.55
CA LEU A 69 -16.55 -3.61 -7.99
C LEU A 69 -16.23 -3.19 -6.55
N VAL A 70 -16.44 -1.93 -6.19
CA VAL A 70 -16.26 -1.47 -4.81
C VAL A 70 -17.35 -2.03 -3.90
N GLN A 71 -18.58 -2.09 -4.39
CA GLN A 71 -19.69 -2.69 -3.65
C GLN A 71 -19.48 -4.19 -3.46
N ASP A 72 -19.14 -4.91 -4.52
CA ASP A 72 -18.88 -6.36 -4.49
C ASP A 72 -17.69 -6.68 -3.57
N ALA A 73 -16.64 -5.86 -3.59
CA ALA A 73 -15.52 -5.99 -2.68
C ALA A 73 -15.94 -5.77 -1.22
N LEU A 74 -16.74 -4.74 -0.95
CA LEU A 74 -17.24 -4.45 0.39
C LEU A 74 -18.06 -5.61 0.97
N GLU A 75 -18.94 -6.20 0.17
CA GLU A 75 -19.75 -7.35 0.59
C GLU A 75 -18.87 -8.55 0.97
N VAL A 76 -17.84 -8.85 0.16
CA VAL A 76 -16.92 -9.95 0.47
C VAL A 76 -16.06 -9.65 1.70
N LEU A 77 -15.54 -8.41 1.84
CA LEU A 77 -14.67 -8.05 2.95
C LEU A 77 -15.42 -7.93 4.28
N THR A 78 -16.72 -7.68 4.26
CA THR A 78 -17.57 -7.64 5.46
C THR A 78 -18.14 -8.99 5.85
N ASP A 79 -18.12 -9.99 4.96
CA ASP A 79 -18.60 -11.34 5.23
C ASP A 79 -17.66 -12.08 6.19
N LYS A 80 -18.08 -12.18 7.45
CA LYS A 80 -17.31 -12.83 8.52
C LYS A 80 -17.16 -14.35 8.34
N THR A 81 -18.00 -14.98 7.52
CA THR A 81 -17.97 -16.44 7.35
C THR A 81 -16.81 -16.89 6.48
N LYS A 82 -16.28 -16.01 5.63
CA LYS A 82 -15.20 -16.32 4.68
C LYS A 82 -13.79 -16.22 5.27
N ASN A 83 -13.63 -15.69 6.50
CA ASN A 83 -12.35 -15.16 6.96
C ASN A 83 -11.55 -16.05 7.90
N LEU A 84 -12.18 -16.78 8.81
CA LEU A 84 -11.47 -17.40 9.93
C LEU A 84 -10.96 -18.81 9.64
N THR A 85 -11.68 -19.61 8.86
CA THR A 85 -11.30 -21.00 8.59
C THR A 85 -10.13 -21.13 7.61
N SER A 86 -9.98 -20.21 6.67
CA SER A 86 -8.87 -20.20 5.73
C SER A 86 -7.56 -19.78 6.37
N TRP A 87 -7.61 -18.95 7.43
CA TRP A 87 -6.42 -18.46 8.14
C TRP A 87 -5.75 -19.56 8.96
N GLU A 88 -6.53 -20.35 9.69
CA GLU A 88 -6.02 -21.48 10.48
C GLU A 88 -5.46 -22.59 9.60
N GLN A 89 -6.09 -22.88 8.46
CA GLN A 89 -5.60 -23.85 7.50
C GLN A 89 -4.32 -23.40 6.81
N SER A 90 -4.17 -22.09 6.48
CA SER A 90 -2.96 -21.56 5.84
C SER A 90 -1.73 -21.63 6.75
N TRP A 91 -1.90 -21.51 8.08
CA TRP A 91 -0.82 -21.67 9.05
C TRP A 91 -0.26 -23.11 9.09
N GLN A 92 -1.09 -24.10 8.82
CA GLN A 92 -0.67 -25.51 8.79
C GLN A 92 0.08 -25.85 7.48
N ASP A 93 -0.26 -25.18 6.38
CA ASP A 93 0.39 -25.34 5.07
C ASP A 93 1.71 -24.54 4.90
N GLU A 94 2.07 -23.76 5.89
CA GLU A 94 3.23 -22.82 5.86
C GLU A 94 4.58 -23.46 5.52
N ARG A 95 4.75 -24.75 5.69
CA ARG A 95 6.02 -25.45 5.45
C ARG A 95 6.25 -25.79 3.98
N ARG A 96 5.31 -25.55 3.09
CA ARG A 96 5.36 -25.94 1.67
C ARG A 96 5.30 -24.82 0.66
N GLY A 97 5.48 -23.58 1.07
CA GLY A 97 5.48 -22.45 0.14
C GLY A 97 6.48 -22.62 -0.99
N LYS A 98 6.03 -23.09 -2.15
CA LYS A 98 6.83 -23.01 -3.36
C LYS A 98 7.11 -21.54 -3.65
N ARG A 99 8.36 -21.16 -3.81
CA ARG A 99 8.74 -19.83 -4.28
C ARG A 99 8.26 -19.68 -5.72
N ASN A 100 7.05 -19.23 -5.91
CA ASN A 100 6.60 -18.80 -7.21
C ASN A 100 7.18 -17.41 -7.45
N LEU A 101 7.82 -17.23 -8.60
CA LEU A 101 8.36 -15.93 -8.98
C LEU A 101 7.23 -14.97 -9.28
N VAL A 102 7.40 -13.71 -8.90
CA VAL A 102 6.50 -12.64 -9.35
C VAL A 102 6.67 -12.47 -10.86
N VAL A 103 5.58 -12.64 -11.58
CA VAL A 103 5.50 -12.36 -13.01
C VAL A 103 5.00 -10.93 -13.20
N ARG A 104 5.70 -10.12 -13.99
CA ARG A 104 5.29 -8.75 -14.26
C ARG A 104 3.99 -8.73 -15.07
N ASN A 105 3.02 -7.96 -14.57
CA ASN A 105 1.77 -7.69 -15.29
C ASN A 105 1.94 -6.39 -16.08
N ALA A 106 2.01 -6.49 -17.41
CA ALA A 106 2.29 -5.35 -18.28
C ALA A 106 1.25 -4.22 -18.14
N VAL A 107 -0.04 -4.55 -17.95
CA VAL A 107 -1.11 -3.57 -17.77
C VAL A 107 -0.87 -2.74 -16.52
N VAL A 108 -0.56 -3.40 -15.41
CA VAL A 108 -0.34 -2.72 -14.11
C VAL A 108 0.94 -1.92 -14.12
N GLU A 109 2.03 -2.46 -14.68
CA GLU A 109 3.30 -1.72 -14.78
C GLU A 109 3.15 -0.48 -15.67
N THR A 110 2.41 -0.57 -16.77
CA THR A 110 2.09 0.59 -17.64
C THR A 110 1.25 1.63 -16.89
N LEU A 111 0.21 1.20 -16.17
CA LEU A 111 -0.62 2.08 -15.35
C LEU A 111 0.25 2.83 -14.31
N ILE A 112 1.10 2.11 -13.59
CA ILE A 112 1.95 2.72 -12.55
C ILE A 112 2.99 3.67 -13.15
N ALA A 113 3.56 3.31 -14.30
CA ALA A 113 4.50 4.17 -15.01
C ALA A 113 3.87 5.50 -15.42
N SER A 114 2.63 5.46 -15.95
CA SER A 114 1.90 6.65 -16.36
C SER A 114 1.52 7.58 -15.21
N LEU A 115 1.36 7.06 -14.00
CA LEU A 115 1.09 7.85 -12.80
C LEU A 115 2.32 8.63 -12.28
N ASN A 116 3.50 8.35 -12.82
CA ASN A 116 4.77 8.94 -12.38
C ASN A 116 4.99 8.88 -10.85
N VAL A 117 4.61 7.74 -10.25
CA VAL A 117 4.75 7.49 -8.82
C VAL A 117 6.21 7.26 -8.47
N ARG A 118 6.73 8.02 -7.51
CA ARG A 118 8.08 7.77 -6.97
C ARG A 118 8.10 6.46 -6.18
N ARG A 119 8.79 5.45 -6.72
CA ARG A 119 8.89 4.11 -6.10
C ARG A 119 10.27 3.85 -5.52
N THR A 120 10.29 3.15 -4.39
CA THR A 120 11.51 2.63 -3.77
C THR A 120 11.33 1.15 -3.44
N TYR A 121 12.46 0.40 -3.45
CA TYR A 121 12.48 -1.06 -3.26
C TYR A 121 13.37 -1.42 -2.07
N ARG A 122 13.09 -0.78 -0.93
CA ARG A 122 13.87 -1.00 0.29
C ARG A 122 13.47 -2.31 0.95
N ASN A 123 14.43 -2.92 1.63
CA ASN A 123 14.20 -4.13 2.42
C ASN A 123 13.49 -3.79 3.76
N ALA A 124 12.35 -3.13 3.65
CA ALA A 124 11.45 -2.71 4.73
C ALA A 124 10.03 -3.13 4.33
N GLY A 125 9.08 -3.07 5.25
CA GLY A 125 7.66 -3.26 4.92
C GLY A 125 7.17 -2.31 3.83
N PRO A 126 6.04 -2.60 3.18
CA PRO A 126 5.40 -1.68 2.25
C PRO A 126 4.91 -0.44 3.01
N TYR A 127 4.95 0.72 2.38
CA TYR A 127 4.37 1.96 2.90
C TYR A 127 4.27 3.03 1.81
N TYR A 128 3.27 3.89 1.92
CA TYR A 128 3.28 5.22 1.33
C TYR A 128 3.79 6.25 2.34
N ARG A 129 4.71 7.12 1.92
CA ARG A 129 5.27 8.19 2.76
C ARG A 129 4.84 9.57 2.24
N PRO A 130 3.90 10.25 2.91
CA PRO A 130 3.39 11.55 2.45
C PRO A 130 4.47 12.64 2.34
N LEU A 131 5.46 12.66 3.26
CA LEU A 131 6.51 13.69 3.30
C LEU A 131 7.45 13.69 2.08
N THR A 132 7.63 12.56 1.45
CA THR A 132 8.52 12.39 0.29
C THR A 132 7.74 11.99 -0.96
N ASP A 133 6.44 11.84 -0.81
CA ASP A 133 5.50 11.37 -1.84
C ASP A 133 5.99 10.09 -2.54
N GLU A 134 6.51 9.14 -1.75
CA GLU A 134 7.09 7.90 -2.26
C GLU A 134 6.34 6.66 -1.75
N ILE A 135 6.23 5.67 -2.61
CA ILE A 135 5.78 4.32 -2.26
C ILE A 135 7.00 3.42 -2.15
N ASN A 136 7.13 2.71 -1.02
CA ASN A 136 8.07 1.62 -0.89
C ASN A 136 7.35 0.28 -1.01
N THR A 137 7.86 -0.58 -1.87
CA THR A 137 7.50 -2.01 -1.87
C THR A 137 8.78 -2.82 -1.68
N PRO A 138 8.76 -3.91 -0.90
CA PRO A 138 9.89 -4.83 -0.86
C PRO A 138 10.24 -5.32 -2.27
N PRO A 139 11.49 -5.74 -2.53
CA PRO A 139 11.86 -6.36 -3.81
C PRO A 139 10.95 -7.53 -4.16
N MET A 140 10.59 -7.70 -5.44
CA MET A 140 9.71 -8.77 -5.92
C MET A 140 10.14 -10.17 -5.46
N SER A 141 11.45 -10.41 -5.33
CA SER A 141 12.02 -11.68 -4.86
C SER A 141 11.66 -12.05 -3.41
N ARG A 142 11.09 -11.12 -2.67
CA ARG A 142 10.63 -11.33 -1.28
C ARG A 142 9.20 -11.84 -1.19
N PHE A 143 8.45 -11.73 -2.26
CA PHE A 143 7.05 -12.14 -2.27
C PHE A 143 6.93 -13.65 -2.49
N ILE A 144 6.06 -14.25 -1.73
CA ILE A 144 5.69 -15.66 -1.79
C ILE A 144 4.16 -15.77 -1.80
N ASN A 145 3.63 -16.87 -2.25
CA ASN A 145 2.19 -17.12 -2.30
C ASN A 145 1.58 -17.59 -0.97
N ARG A 146 2.10 -17.09 0.16
CA ARG A 146 1.71 -17.60 1.49
C ARG A 146 0.21 -17.50 1.77
N PHE A 147 -0.38 -16.36 1.43
CA PHE A 147 -1.79 -16.01 1.71
C PHE A 147 -2.54 -15.56 0.46
N TYR A 148 -1.91 -15.70 -0.68
CA TYR A 148 -2.43 -15.35 -2.00
C TYR A 148 -2.27 -16.55 -2.92
N GLU A 149 -3.02 -16.60 -4.00
CA GLU A 149 -2.89 -17.67 -5.00
C GLU A 149 -1.50 -17.70 -5.64
N SER A 150 -0.86 -16.54 -5.75
CA SER A 150 0.47 -16.41 -6.33
C SER A 150 1.29 -15.31 -5.67
N ALA A 151 2.62 -15.38 -5.83
CA ALA A 151 3.50 -14.28 -5.44
C ALA A 151 3.24 -13.01 -6.26
N THR A 152 2.76 -13.14 -7.48
CA THR A 152 2.35 -12.03 -8.36
C THR A 152 1.16 -11.29 -7.77
N GLU A 153 0.12 -12.01 -7.39
CA GLU A 153 -1.04 -11.44 -6.72
C GLU A 153 -0.64 -10.74 -5.41
N ALA A 154 0.16 -11.42 -4.57
CA ALA A 154 0.67 -10.83 -3.32
C ALA A 154 1.39 -9.50 -3.55
N TYR A 155 2.26 -9.44 -4.55
CA TYR A 155 3.01 -8.23 -4.87
C TYR A 155 2.11 -7.08 -5.33
N TYR A 156 1.24 -7.33 -6.29
CA TYR A 156 0.39 -6.29 -6.85
C TYR A 156 -0.74 -5.87 -5.91
N SER A 157 -1.31 -6.77 -5.13
CA SER A 157 -2.29 -6.42 -4.09
C SER A 157 -1.70 -5.42 -3.09
N ILE A 158 -0.49 -5.68 -2.60
CA ILE A 158 0.21 -4.78 -1.68
C ILE A 158 0.57 -3.46 -2.37
N LEU A 159 1.05 -3.49 -3.60
CA LEU A 159 1.38 -2.28 -4.36
C LEU A 159 0.15 -1.41 -4.61
N LEU A 160 -0.99 -2.01 -4.95
CA LEU A 160 -2.26 -1.30 -5.14
C LEU A 160 -2.78 -0.71 -3.84
N HIS A 161 -2.60 -1.39 -2.70
CA HIS A 161 -2.92 -0.84 -1.38
C HIS A 161 -2.13 0.45 -1.10
N GLU A 162 -0.82 0.44 -1.29
CA GLU A 162 0.00 1.63 -1.12
C GLU A 162 -0.33 2.72 -2.16
N LEU A 163 -0.75 2.33 -3.36
CA LEU A 163 -1.17 3.26 -4.40
C LEU A 163 -2.49 3.96 -4.03
N VAL A 164 -3.42 3.25 -3.39
CA VAL A 164 -4.63 3.89 -2.82
C VAL A 164 -4.24 4.90 -1.76
N HIS A 165 -3.33 4.58 -0.84
CA HIS A 165 -2.81 5.55 0.12
C HIS A 165 -2.14 6.76 -0.56
N TRP A 166 -1.41 6.55 -1.65
CA TRP A 166 -0.79 7.63 -2.41
C TRP A 166 -1.82 8.64 -2.93
N THR A 167 -3.03 8.20 -3.27
CA THR A 167 -4.08 9.10 -3.74
C THR A 167 -4.57 10.08 -2.68
N LYS A 168 -4.33 9.87 -1.38
CA LYS A 168 -4.84 10.74 -0.30
C LYS A 168 -4.25 12.14 -0.26
N SER A 169 -3.12 12.36 -0.92
CA SER A 169 -2.47 13.68 -0.99
C SER A 169 -3.44 14.77 -1.45
N ALA A 170 -3.26 16.00 -0.92
CA ALA A 170 -4.05 17.17 -1.29
C ALA A 170 -4.03 17.47 -2.79
N ALA A 171 -2.92 17.14 -3.47
CA ALA A 171 -2.77 17.32 -4.91
C ALA A 171 -3.57 16.28 -5.74
N ARG A 172 -4.15 15.27 -5.12
CA ARG A 172 -4.88 14.17 -5.77
C ARG A 172 -6.36 14.14 -5.34
N THR A 173 -6.73 13.23 -4.46
CA THR A 173 -8.13 13.17 -4.00
C THR A 173 -8.40 14.06 -2.77
N GLY A 174 -7.35 14.61 -2.15
CA GLY A 174 -7.47 15.49 -1.00
C GLY A 174 -8.06 14.82 0.24
N ARG A 175 -7.93 13.52 0.35
CA ARG A 175 -8.37 12.71 1.48
C ARG A 175 -7.37 12.86 2.63
N LEU A 176 -7.26 14.08 3.15
CA LEU A 176 -6.31 14.41 4.19
C LEU A 176 -6.78 13.88 5.54
N LYS A 177 -5.80 13.70 6.40
CA LYS A 177 -5.88 13.30 7.78
C LYS A 177 -7.11 13.90 8.47
N GLU A 178 -8.08 13.07 8.77
CA GLU A 178 -9.11 13.42 9.73
C GLU A 178 -8.44 13.53 11.10
N ASP A 179 -8.66 14.63 11.81
CA ASP A 179 -8.21 14.80 13.20
C ASP A 179 -9.09 13.98 14.17
N ARG A 180 -9.45 12.79 13.74
CA ARG A 180 -10.21 11.80 14.51
C ARG A 180 -9.25 10.76 15.07
N GLU A 181 -9.59 10.22 16.23
CA GLU A 181 -8.80 9.19 16.89
C GLU A 181 -8.75 7.91 16.05
N ASP A 182 -9.85 7.58 15.36
CA ASP A 182 -9.96 6.43 14.46
C ASP A 182 -9.57 6.71 12.98
N GLY A 183 -9.12 7.92 12.66
CA GLY A 183 -8.82 8.35 11.29
C GLY A 183 -7.81 7.46 10.56
N TYR A 184 -6.85 6.85 11.30
CA TYR A 184 -5.93 5.89 10.70
C TYR A 184 -6.64 4.59 10.28
N ALA A 185 -7.51 4.05 11.13
CA ALA A 185 -8.26 2.83 10.82
C ALA A 185 -9.21 3.03 9.63
N ARG A 186 -9.85 4.20 9.55
CA ARG A 186 -10.72 4.57 8.41
C ARG A 186 -9.93 4.63 7.09
N GLU A 187 -8.74 5.19 7.11
CA GLU A 187 -7.87 5.25 5.91
C GLU A 187 -7.41 3.85 5.47
N GLU A 188 -7.13 2.96 6.41
CA GLU A 188 -6.80 1.56 6.09
C GLU A 188 -8.00 0.82 5.46
N LEU A 189 -9.23 1.07 5.93
CA LEU A 189 -10.44 0.54 5.28
C LEU A 189 -10.55 1.01 3.82
N VAL A 190 -10.25 2.28 3.56
CA VAL A 190 -10.22 2.82 2.19
C VAL A 190 -9.17 2.11 1.34
N ALA A 191 -7.97 1.90 1.89
CA ALA A 191 -6.86 1.29 1.18
C ALA A 191 -7.13 -0.18 0.84
N GLU A 192 -7.62 -0.97 1.79
CA GLU A 192 -7.99 -2.36 1.56
C GLU A 192 -9.10 -2.49 0.51
N LEU A 193 -10.17 -1.73 0.67
CA LEU A 193 -11.31 -1.76 -0.24
C LEU A 193 -10.94 -1.33 -1.67
N GLY A 194 -10.19 -0.24 -1.78
CA GLY A 194 -9.72 0.27 -3.06
C GLY A 194 -8.73 -0.67 -3.75
N ALA A 195 -7.82 -1.30 -3.00
CA ALA A 195 -6.88 -2.27 -3.53
C ALA A 195 -7.58 -3.50 -4.12
N VAL A 196 -8.56 -4.05 -3.40
CA VAL A 196 -9.34 -5.21 -3.87
C VAL A 196 -10.14 -4.86 -5.12
N ALA A 197 -10.83 -3.71 -5.14
CA ALA A 197 -11.60 -3.27 -6.30
C ALA A 197 -10.69 -3.07 -7.54
N LEU A 198 -9.53 -2.44 -7.36
CA LEU A 198 -8.54 -2.26 -8.43
C LEU A 198 -7.96 -3.59 -8.90
N ALA A 199 -7.60 -4.49 -7.98
CA ALA A 199 -7.04 -5.78 -8.32
C ALA A 199 -8.02 -6.64 -9.12
N LYS A 200 -9.29 -6.61 -8.77
CA LYS A 200 -10.37 -7.26 -9.56
C LYS A 200 -10.54 -6.62 -10.94
N HIS A 201 -10.57 -5.29 -11.00
CA HIS A 201 -10.70 -4.55 -12.26
C HIS A 201 -9.54 -4.86 -13.23
N LEU A 202 -8.33 -4.98 -12.71
CA LEU A 202 -7.10 -5.24 -13.47
C LEU A 202 -6.85 -6.74 -13.73
N GLY A 203 -7.75 -7.61 -13.29
CA GLY A 203 -7.65 -9.06 -13.47
C GLY A 203 -6.47 -9.70 -12.71
N ILE A 204 -6.08 -9.12 -11.57
CA ILE A 204 -4.98 -9.61 -10.73
C ILE A 204 -5.51 -10.46 -9.58
N ALA A 205 -6.59 -10.02 -8.93
CA ALA A 205 -7.12 -10.70 -7.77
C ALA A 205 -7.79 -12.02 -8.15
N SER A 206 -7.43 -13.06 -7.43
CA SER A 206 -8.23 -14.29 -7.34
C SER A 206 -9.49 -14.06 -6.49
N ASP A 207 -10.31 -15.10 -6.36
CA ASP A 207 -11.45 -15.09 -5.44
C ASP A 207 -11.02 -15.26 -3.97
N ASN A 208 -9.75 -15.58 -3.73
CA ASN A 208 -9.20 -15.73 -2.39
C ASN A 208 -8.77 -14.38 -1.80
N LEU A 209 -9.70 -13.71 -1.16
CA LEU A 209 -9.46 -12.41 -0.51
C LEU A 209 -9.20 -12.52 1.00
N ALA A 210 -8.82 -13.70 1.50
CA ALA A 210 -8.70 -13.99 2.94
C ALA A 210 -7.80 -12.98 3.69
N MET A 211 -6.67 -12.58 3.09
CA MET A 211 -5.77 -11.60 3.71
C MET A 211 -6.41 -10.21 3.79
N HIS A 212 -6.95 -9.73 2.68
CA HIS A 212 -7.65 -8.45 2.64
C HIS A 212 -8.83 -8.41 3.61
N SER A 213 -9.64 -9.48 3.63
CA SER A 213 -10.74 -9.60 4.58
C SER A 213 -10.26 -9.57 6.03
N THR A 214 -9.18 -10.28 6.36
CA THR A 214 -8.63 -10.30 7.71
C THR A 214 -8.21 -8.90 8.16
N TYR A 215 -7.42 -8.18 7.36
CA TYR A 215 -7.00 -6.83 7.69
C TYR A 215 -8.18 -5.86 7.72
N PHE A 216 -9.10 -5.95 6.77
CA PHE A 216 -10.31 -5.14 6.75
C PHE A 216 -11.13 -5.29 8.04
N GLN A 217 -11.32 -6.52 8.52
CA GLN A 217 -12.03 -6.78 9.78
C GLN A 217 -11.28 -6.25 11.01
N ILE A 218 -9.95 -6.36 11.03
CA ILE A 218 -9.10 -5.78 12.09
C ILE A 218 -9.31 -4.27 12.15
N TRP A 219 -9.27 -3.56 11.01
CA TRP A 219 -9.47 -2.12 10.97
C TRP A 219 -10.91 -1.73 11.27
N LEU A 220 -11.89 -2.48 10.79
CA LEU A 220 -13.30 -2.27 11.09
C LEU A 220 -13.62 -2.44 12.59
N SER A 221 -12.85 -3.22 13.32
CA SER A 221 -12.99 -3.35 14.77
C SER A 221 -12.46 -2.15 15.56
N ARG A 222 -11.71 -1.24 14.91
CA ARG A 222 -11.04 -0.10 15.53
C ARG A 222 -11.69 1.25 15.22
N VAL A 223 -12.71 1.28 14.39
CA VAL A 223 -13.47 2.49 14.11
C VAL A 223 -14.59 2.68 15.14
N GLU A 224 -14.91 3.92 15.45
CA GLU A 224 -15.95 4.28 16.41
C GLU A 224 -17.35 4.00 15.87
N ASP A 225 -17.64 4.48 14.66
CA ASP A 225 -18.90 4.23 13.96
C ASP A 225 -18.64 3.38 12.70
N ARG A 226 -19.13 2.16 12.73
CA ARG A 226 -18.94 1.20 11.64
C ARG A 226 -19.70 1.59 10.38
N GLU A 227 -20.94 2.03 10.51
CA GLU A 227 -21.79 2.34 9.36
C GLU A 227 -21.25 3.56 8.62
N GLU A 228 -20.98 4.64 9.36
CA GLU A 228 -20.34 5.84 8.81
C GLU A 228 -18.98 5.52 8.15
N SER A 229 -18.15 4.72 8.83
CA SER A 229 -16.82 4.38 8.34
C SER A 229 -16.86 3.52 7.09
N LEU A 230 -17.81 2.60 6.96
CA LEU A 230 -18.02 1.80 5.76
C LEU A 230 -18.52 2.65 4.59
N ALA A 231 -19.46 3.55 4.83
CA ALA A 231 -19.96 4.50 3.83
C ALA A 231 -18.83 5.41 3.34
N TYR A 232 -18.03 5.94 4.26
CA TYR A 232 -16.83 6.72 3.95
C TYR A 232 -15.81 5.93 3.14
N ALA A 233 -15.47 4.72 3.58
CA ALA A 233 -14.50 3.88 2.91
C ALA A 233 -14.93 3.56 1.47
N LYS A 234 -16.19 3.19 1.26
CA LYS A 234 -16.76 2.94 -0.06
C LYS A 234 -16.60 4.15 -0.99
N TYR A 235 -17.03 5.32 -0.53
CA TYR A 235 -16.96 6.55 -1.31
C TYR A 235 -15.52 6.93 -1.66
N GLN A 236 -14.60 6.85 -0.70
CA GLN A 236 -13.21 7.25 -0.91
C GLN A 236 -12.42 6.21 -1.72
N ALA A 237 -12.70 4.92 -1.56
CA ALA A 237 -12.09 3.86 -2.37
C ALA A 237 -12.47 4.01 -3.85
N GLU A 238 -13.73 4.32 -4.15
CA GLU A 238 -14.18 4.60 -5.51
C GLU A 238 -13.46 5.81 -6.11
N ARG A 239 -13.36 6.92 -5.37
CA ARG A 239 -12.62 8.12 -5.81
C ARG A 239 -11.15 7.82 -6.07
N ALA A 240 -10.51 7.02 -5.20
CA ALA A 240 -9.11 6.63 -5.36
C ALA A 240 -8.91 5.77 -6.60
N ALA A 241 -9.75 4.76 -6.81
CA ALA A 241 -9.68 3.88 -7.96
C ALA A 241 -9.89 4.65 -9.29
N ARG A 242 -10.90 5.50 -9.34
CA ARG A 242 -11.11 6.37 -10.52
C ARG A 242 -9.92 7.27 -10.79
N TYR A 243 -9.40 7.95 -9.78
CA TYR A 243 -8.23 8.81 -9.93
C TYR A 243 -7.03 8.06 -10.53
N ILE A 244 -6.74 6.85 -10.03
CA ILE A 244 -5.64 6.02 -10.50
C ILE A 244 -5.83 5.65 -11.97
N LEU A 245 -7.01 5.18 -12.34
CA LEU A 245 -7.29 4.70 -13.70
C LEU A 245 -7.37 5.84 -14.70
N GLU A 246 -8.05 6.93 -14.38
CA GLU A 246 -8.19 8.10 -15.27
C GLU A 246 -6.86 8.79 -15.56
N ARG A 247 -6.00 8.91 -14.54
CA ARG A 247 -4.66 9.52 -14.72
C ARG A 247 -3.69 8.60 -15.47
N GLY A 248 -3.88 7.30 -15.39
CA GLY A 248 -3.09 6.34 -16.13
C GLY A 248 -3.31 6.35 -17.66
N ILE A 249 -4.27 7.15 -18.15
CA ILE A 249 -4.62 7.24 -19.58
C ILE A 249 -3.98 8.48 -20.25
N ILE A 250 -3.67 9.51 -19.46
CA ILE A 250 -3.43 10.88 -19.97
C ILE A 250 -1.95 11.14 -20.31
N SER A 251 -1.09 10.12 -20.26
CA SER A 251 0.37 10.29 -20.51
C SER A 251 0.77 9.86 -21.90
#